data_772b94aca07ff2a9fdc1c04051f6c847
#
_entry.id   772b94aca07ff2a9fdc1c04051f6c847
#
_cell.length_a   1.000
_cell.length_b   1.000
_cell.length_c   1.000
_cell.angle_alpha   90.00
_cell.angle_beta   90.00
_cell.angle_gamma   90.00
#
_symmetry.space_group_name_H-M   'P 1'
#
loop_
_entity.id
_entity.type
_entity.pdbx_description
1 polymer ?
#
loop_
_entity_poly.entity_id
_entity_poly.type
_entity_poly.pdbx_seq_one_letter_code
_entity_poly.pdbx_strand_id
1 'polypeptide(L)'
;MTRPTLILFLRVPAIGRGKTRLAKDIGKVEAWRLSRAMTAGVLGRVRDPRWRLVVRVTPDGALAGAEPQGRGDLGQRLQRAIRANATGPVAVIGTDAPDLDRAHIARAFDSARRHGAAIGPAADGGFWILALSAARARSVGFEGVRWSTAHACADTVTALGGEVARLETLIDIDDQAALTAWRARARGRRGPGAGPGRPAERPGG
;
A
#
# COMPACT_ATOMS: atom_id res chain seq x y z
N MET A 1 -16.67 -16.16 -11.70
CA MET A 1 -16.46 -14.96 -10.87
C MET A 1 -15.45 -14.05 -11.57
N THR A 2 -15.70 -12.76 -11.66
CA THR A 2 -14.78 -11.80 -12.32
C THR A 2 -13.50 -11.66 -11.49
N ARG A 3 -12.33 -11.70 -12.15
CA ARG A 3 -11.02 -11.56 -11.53
C ARG A 3 -10.91 -10.20 -10.81
N PRO A 4 -10.49 -10.14 -9.53
CA PRO A 4 -10.33 -8.88 -8.81
C PRO A 4 -9.28 -7.98 -9.45
N THR A 5 -9.36 -6.66 -9.21
CA THR A 5 -8.35 -5.70 -9.61
C THR A 5 -7.68 -5.10 -8.38
N LEU A 6 -6.35 -5.21 -8.32
CA LEU A 6 -5.50 -4.50 -7.36
C LEU A 6 -4.96 -3.24 -8.03
N ILE A 7 -5.24 -2.08 -7.47
CA ILE A 7 -4.71 -0.80 -7.93
C ILE A 7 -3.58 -0.39 -7.00
N LEU A 8 -2.37 -0.27 -7.54
CA LEU A 8 -1.25 0.36 -6.85
C LEU A 8 -1.27 1.86 -7.16
N PHE A 9 -1.51 2.67 -6.12
CA PHE A 9 -1.59 4.12 -6.22
C PHE A 9 -0.25 4.72 -5.82
N LEU A 10 0.55 5.09 -6.81
CA LEU A 10 1.96 5.40 -6.66
C LEU A 10 2.27 6.87 -6.97
N ARG A 11 2.91 7.55 -6.01
CA ARG A 11 3.70 8.75 -6.32
C ARG A 11 5.11 8.29 -6.65
N VAL A 12 5.58 8.58 -7.88
CA VAL A 12 6.95 8.22 -8.29
C VAL A 12 7.97 8.94 -7.39
N PRO A 13 8.86 8.20 -6.71
CA PRO A 13 9.84 8.81 -5.81
C PRO A 13 10.78 9.76 -6.54
N ALA A 14 10.87 10.99 -6.06
CA ALA A 14 11.81 12.02 -6.56
C ALA A 14 12.50 12.71 -5.37
N ILE A 15 13.76 13.11 -5.56
CA ILE A 15 14.54 13.78 -4.51
C ILE A 15 13.83 15.07 -4.08
N GLY A 16 13.60 15.23 -2.78
CA GLY A 16 12.94 16.40 -2.19
C GLY A 16 11.42 16.45 -2.41
N ARG A 17 10.80 15.39 -2.97
CA ARG A 17 9.35 15.28 -3.15
C ARG A 17 8.80 14.03 -2.44
N GLY A 18 7.79 14.20 -1.62
CA GLY A 18 7.26 13.14 -0.75
C GLY A 18 8.19 12.83 0.42
N LYS A 19 7.72 12.07 1.41
CA LYS A 19 8.47 11.68 2.61
C LYS A 19 9.19 12.85 3.29
N THR A 20 8.55 14.02 3.31
CA THR A 20 9.19 15.27 3.80
C THR A 20 9.51 15.21 5.30
N ARG A 21 8.70 14.51 6.10
CA ARG A 21 8.97 14.26 7.53
C ARG A 21 10.23 13.42 7.70
N LEU A 22 10.27 12.28 7.04
CA LEU A 22 11.45 11.40 7.05
C LEU A 22 12.70 12.10 6.51
N ALA A 23 12.57 12.91 5.45
CA ALA A 23 13.70 13.62 4.86
C ALA A 23 14.31 14.70 5.77
N LYS A 24 13.56 15.23 6.75
CA LYS A 24 14.11 16.12 7.79
C LYS A 24 15.11 15.41 8.68
N ASP A 25 14.87 14.13 8.98
CA ASP A 25 15.64 13.35 9.94
C ASP A 25 16.82 12.62 9.28
N ILE A 26 16.61 11.99 8.11
CA ILE A 26 17.64 11.17 7.45
C ILE A 26 18.24 11.79 6.18
N GLY A 27 17.81 12.98 5.81
CA GLY A 27 18.24 13.66 4.59
C GLY A 27 17.43 13.26 3.34
N LYS A 28 17.36 14.20 2.37
CA LYS A 28 16.52 14.06 1.16
C LYS A 28 16.91 12.88 0.28
N VAL A 29 18.22 12.59 0.17
CA VAL A 29 18.74 11.52 -0.69
C VAL A 29 18.42 10.15 -0.09
N GLU A 30 18.63 9.96 1.21
CA GLU A 30 18.34 8.70 1.88
C GLU A 30 16.83 8.43 1.94
N ALA A 31 16.01 9.44 2.19
CA ALA A 31 14.55 9.30 2.14
C ALA A 31 14.07 8.90 0.72
N TRP A 32 14.66 9.45 -0.33
CA TRP A 32 14.39 9.07 -1.71
C TRP A 32 14.85 7.64 -2.02
N ARG A 33 16.07 7.23 -1.61
CA ARG A 33 16.56 5.84 -1.78
C ARG A 33 15.64 4.84 -1.11
N LEU A 34 15.24 5.12 0.13
CA LEU A 34 14.32 4.28 0.88
C LEU A 34 12.95 4.18 0.18
N SER A 35 12.39 5.31 -0.23
CA SER A 35 11.10 5.33 -0.95
C SER A 35 11.16 4.52 -2.25
N ARG A 36 12.25 4.61 -3.02
CA ARG A 36 12.47 3.78 -4.22
C ARG A 36 12.55 2.29 -3.88
N ALA A 37 13.31 1.93 -2.85
CA ALA A 37 13.45 0.54 -2.42
C ALA A 37 12.10 -0.05 -1.96
N MET A 38 11.33 0.71 -1.19
CA MET A 38 9.98 0.32 -0.75
C MET A 38 9.04 0.13 -1.94
N THR A 39 9.01 1.10 -2.86
CA THR A 39 8.20 1.02 -4.09
C THR A 39 8.54 -0.22 -4.92
N ALA A 40 9.82 -0.46 -5.18
CA ALA A 40 10.27 -1.65 -5.91
C ALA A 40 9.91 -2.96 -5.18
N GLY A 41 10.10 -2.97 -3.85
CA GLY A 41 9.76 -4.11 -3.00
C GLY A 41 8.25 -4.42 -3.03
N VAL A 42 7.39 -3.42 -2.89
CA VAL A 42 5.93 -3.60 -2.99
C VAL A 42 5.54 -4.10 -4.38
N LEU A 43 6.01 -3.44 -5.46
CA LEU A 43 5.72 -3.86 -6.84
C LEU A 43 6.10 -5.32 -7.11
N GLY A 44 7.23 -5.80 -6.57
CA GLY A 44 7.64 -7.20 -6.69
C GLY A 44 6.75 -8.17 -5.93
N ARG A 45 6.37 -7.80 -4.69
CA ARG A 45 5.60 -8.70 -3.80
C ARG A 45 4.12 -8.78 -4.12
N VAL A 46 3.51 -7.74 -4.71
CA VAL A 46 2.05 -7.70 -4.92
C VAL A 46 1.58 -8.32 -6.24
N ARG A 47 2.49 -8.75 -7.11
CA ARG A 47 2.14 -9.46 -8.36
C ARG A 47 1.69 -10.88 -8.04
N ASP A 48 0.48 -11.23 -8.50
CA ASP A 48 -0.11 -12.56 -8.27
C ASP A 48 -1.16 -12.85 -9.34
N PRO A 49 -1.30 -14.09 -9.84
CA PRO A 49 -2.30 -14.46 -10.84
C PRO A 49 -3.75 -14.35 -10.34
N ARG A 50 -3.97 -14.30 -9.02
CA ARG A 50 -5.33 -14.18 -8.43
C ARG A 50 -6.01 -12.85 -8.72
N TRP A 51 -5.26 -11.80 -9.04
CA TRP A 51 -5.79 -10.47 -9.39
C TRP A 51 -5.06 -9.84 -10.56
N ARG A 52 -5.71 -8.88 -11.20
CA ARG A 52 -5.08 -7.98 -12.17
C ARG A 52 -4.44 -6.83 -11.42
N LEU A 53 -3.15 -6.56 -11.65
CA LEU A 53 -2.47 -5.39 -11.11
C LEU A 53 -2.58 -4.23 -12.10
N VAL A 54 -3.09 -3.09 -11.62
CA VAL A 54 -3.12 -1.80 -12.33
C VAL A 54 -2.26 -0.83 -11.53
N VAL A 55 -1.31 -0.17 -12.19
CA VAL A 55 -0.45 0.82 -11.53
C VAL A 55 -0.91 2.22 -11.98
N ARG A 56 -1.29 3.05 -11.01
CA ARG A 56 -1.67 4.44 -11.22
C ARG A 56 -0.64 5.38 -10.62
N VAL A 57 -0.06 6.26 -11.46
CA VAL A 57 1.08 7.09 -11.08
C VAL A 57 0.78 8.58 -11.07
N THR A 58 1.54 9.30 -10.25
CA THR A 58 1.70 10.75 -10.30
C THR A 58 3.20 11.08 -10.13
N PRO A 59 3.79 12.01 -10.91
CA PRO A 59 3.19 12.72 -12.05
C PRO A 59 2.76 11.78 -13.18
N ASP A 60 1.81 12.23 -13.99
CA ASP A 60 1.35 11.47 -15.15
C ASP A 60 2.52 11.25 -16.12
N GLY A 61 2.60 10.04 -16.70
CA GLY A 61 3.67 9.66 -17.64
C GLY A 61 5.01 9.30 -17.00
N ALA A 62 5.16 9.40 -15.67
CA ALA A 62 6.44 9.17 -14.98
C ALA A 62 6.88 7.69 -14.94
N LEU A 63 6.04 6.75 -15.35
CA LEU A 63 6.36 5.33 -15.43
C LEU A 63 5.70 4.73 -16.67
N ALA A 64 6.49 4.10 -17.54
CA ALA A 64 6.00 3.43 -18.72
C ALA A 64 5.01 2.30 -18.37
N GLY A 65 3.91 2.20 -19.12
CA GLY A 65 2.87 1.19 -18.89
C GLY A 65 1.96 1.43 -17.68
N ALA A 66 2.15 2.52 -16.94
CA ALA A 66 1.27 2.90 -15.86
C ALA A 66 0.20 3.90 -16.33
N GLU A 67 -0.97 3.83 -15.71
CA GLU A 67 -2.06 4.76 -15.97
C GLU A 67 -1.91 6.04 -15.12
N PRO A 68 -2.36 7.21 -15.59
CA PRO A 68 -2.32 8.42 -14.79
C PRO A 68 -3.30 8.36 -13.62
N GLN A 69 -2.94 8.98 -12.49
CA GLN A 69 -3.91 9.21 -11.39
C GLN A 69 -4.95 10.27 -11.78
N GLY A 70 -4.59 11.17 -12.67
CA GLY A 70 -5.42 12.27 -13.12
C GLY A 70 -5.47 13.43 -12.12
N ARG A 71 -6.37 14.40 -12.38
CA ARG A 71 -6.50 15.65 -11.62
C ARG A 71 -7.45 15.51 -10.42
N GLY A 72 -7.41 16.51 -9.52
CA GLY A 72 -8.25 16.60 -8.33
C GLY A 72 -7.52 16.19 -7.06
N ASP A 73 -8.23 16.22 -5.94
CA ASP A 73 -7.73 15.75 -4.65
C ASP A 73 -7.56 14.21 -4.61
N LEU A 74 -7.03 13.70 -3.51
CA LEU A 74 -6.77 12.26 -3.37
C LEU A 74 -8.07 11.44 -3.48
N GLY A 75 -9.15 11.90 -2.84
CA GLY A 75 -10.44 11.21 -2.85
C GLY A 75 -11.02 11.09 -4.26
N GLN A 76 -11.04 12.19 -5.00
CA GLN A 76 -11.54 12.21 -6.37
C GLN A 76 -10.72 11.30 -7.30
N ARG A 77 -9.39 11.27 -7.14
CA ARG A 77 -8.51 10.39 -7.91
C ARG A 77 -8.72 8.91 -7.57
N LEU A 78 -8.83 8.57 -6.29
CA LEU A 78 -9.14 7.22 -5.80
C LEU A 78 -10.50 6.75 -6.31
N GLN A 79 -11.53 7.59 -6.17
CA GLN A 79 -12.90 7.30 -6.60
C GLN A 79 -12.95 6.97 -8.11
N ARG A 80 -12.32 7.79 -8.96
CA ARG A 80 -12.23 7.52 -10.40
C ARG A 80 -11.50 6.21 -10.69
N ALA A 81 -10.36 5.98 -10.05
CA ALA A 81 -9.57 4.78 -10.25
C ALA A 81 -10.36 3.51 -9.87
N ILE A 82 -11.07 3.55 -8.75
CA ILE A 82 -11.90 2.44 -8.27
C ILE A 82 -13.06 2.20 -9.22
N ARG A 83 -13.85 3.22 -9.54
CA ARG A 83 -15.03 3.10 -10.41
C ARG A 83 -14.68 2.61 -11.82
N ALA A 84 -13.58 3.07 -12.38
CA ALA A 84 -13.09 2.63 -13.70
C ALA A 84 -12.70 1.13 -13.74
N ASN A 85 -12.49 0.50 -12.59
CA ASN A 85 -12.10 -0.90 -12.47
C ASN A 85 -13.17 -1.79 -11.81
N ALA A 86 -14.39 -1.28 -11.60
CA ALA A 86 -15.45 -1.91 -10.82
C ALA A 86 -16.24 -3.01 -11.56
N THR A 87 -15.63 -3.68 -12.54
CA THR A 87 -16.21 -4.88 -13.18
C THR A 87 -16.19 -6.10 -12.26
N GLY A 88 -15.32 -6.10 -11.25
CA GLY A 88 -15.18 -7.08 -10.18
C GLY A 88 -14.80 -6.39 -8.87
N PRO A 89 -14.40 -7.15 -7.83
CA PRO A 89 -13.83 -6.58 -6.61
C PRO A 89 -12.59 -5.74 -6.92
N VAL A 90 -12.45 -4.61 -6.21
CA VAL A 90 -11.32 -3.69 -6.38
C VAL A 90 -10.64 -3.44 -5.05
N ALA A 91 -9.32 -3.49 -5.02
CA ALA A 91 -8.55 -3.01 -3.88
C ALA A 91 -7.54 -1.95 -4.31
N VAL A 92 -7.30 -0.98 -3.43
CA VAL A 92 -6.28 0.06 -3.63
C VAL A 92 -5.25 -0.03 -2.52
N ILE A 93 -3.98 0.04 -2.89
CA ILE A 93 -2.83 0.06 -1.98
C ILE A 93 -1.88 1.21 -2.31
N GLY A 94 -1.13 1.66 -1.30
CA GLY A 94 0.04 2.52 -1.45
C GLY A 94 1.35 1.73 -1.50
N THR A 95 2.48 2.43 -1.34
CA THR A 95 3.83 1.84 -1.33
C THR A 95 4.56 2.01 0.00
N ASP A 96 3.88 2.57 1.00
CA ASP A 96 4.50 3.04 2.24
C ASP A 96 4.55 1.99 3.35
N ALA A 97 3.80 0.87 3.20
CA ALA A 97 3.80 -0.27 4.11
C ALA A 97 4.75 -1.38 3.60
N PRO A 98 6.00 -1.45 4.09
CA PRO A 98 7.00 -2.39 3.55
C PRO A 98 6.71 -3.85 3.88
N ASP A 99 5.87 -4.14 4.86
CA ASP A 99 5.45 -5.51 5.23
C ASP A 99 4.29 -6.05 4.38
N LEU A 100 3.70 -5.21 3.53
CA LEU A 100 2.60 -5.61 2.64
C LEU A 100 3.01 -6.74 1.71
N ASP A 101 2.22 -7.81 1.68
CA ASP A 101 2.42 -9.00 0.86
C ASP A 101 1.12 -9.51 0.21
N ARG A 102 1.24 -10.62 -0.52
CA ARG A 102 0.09 -11.26 -1.22
C ARG A 102 -0.95 -11.84 -0.28
N ALA A 103 -0.57 -12.28 0.92
CA ALA A 103 -1.50 -12.83 1.89
C ALA A 103 -2.41 -11.73 2.46
N HIS A 104 -1.85 -10.56 2.75
CA HIS A 104 -2.61 -9.38 3.16
C HIS A 104 -3.66 -8.99 2.10
N ILE A 105 -3.28 -8.95 0.82
CA ILE A 105 -4.16 -8.59 -0.29
C ILE A 105 -5.27 -9.64 -0.47
N ALA A 106 -4.93 -10.93 -0.40
CA ALA A 106 -5.91 -12.01 -0.51
C ALA A 106 -6.96 -11.91 0.61
N ARG A 107 -6.53 -11.73 1.87
CA ARG A 107 -7.43 -11.54 3.01
C ARG A 107 -8.34 -10.32 2.82
N ALA A 108 -7.81 -9.22 2.27
CA ALA A 108 -8.59 -8.02 2.00
C ALA A 108 -9.71 -8.29 0.98
N PHE A 109 -9.40 -8.96 -0.13
CA PHE A 109 -10.41 -9.35 -1.11
C PHE A 109 -11.45 -10.33 -0.54
N ASP A 110 -11.01 -11.31 0.28
CA ASP A 110 -11.92 -12.26 0.93
C ASP A 110 -12.86 -11.56 1.91
N SER A 111 -12.35 -10.63 2.70
CA SER A 111 -13.15 -9.82 3.63
C SER A 111 -14.12 -8.90 2.89
N ALA A 112 -13.68 -8.24 1.81
CA ALA A 112 -14.54 -7.39 1.00
C ALA A 112 -15.67 -8.17 0.31
N ARG A 113 -15.44 -9.44 -0.06
CA ARG A 113 -16.51 -10.29 -0.59
C ARG A 113 -17.57 -10.62 0.46
N ARG A 114 -17.19 -10.86 1.71
CA ARG A 114 -18.10 -11.22 2.81
C ARG A 114 -18.85 -10.02 3.38
N HIS A 115 -18.19 -8.90 3.55
CA HIS A 115 -18.68 -7.71 4.28
C HIS A 115 -18.98 -6.52 3.36
N GLY A 116 -18.75 -6.66 2.05
CA GLY A 116 -18.91 -5.57 1.08
C GLY A 116 -17.69 -4.66 0.98
N ALA A 117 -16.98 -4.39 2.09
CA ALA A 117 -15.75 -3.62 2.14
C ALA A 117 -14.79 -4.16 3.20
N ALA A 118 -13.48 -3.91 3.02
CA ALA A 118 -12.46 -4.16 4.02
C ALA A 118 -11.41 -3.04 3.98
N ILE A 119 -10.91 -2.63 5.14
CA ILE A 119 -9.89 -1.61 5.29
C ILE A 119 -8.77 -2.11 6.20
N GLY A 120 -7.52 -1.90 5.79
CA GLY A 120 -6.34 -2.18 6.58
C GLY A 120 -5.74 -0.88 7.11
N PRO A 121 -5.88 -0.56 8.41
CA PRO A 121 -5.38 0.68 8.97
C PRO A 121 -3.85 0.75 8.90
N ALA A 122 -3.33 1.96 8.69
CA ALA A 122 -1.93 2.31 8.90
C ALA A 122 -1.74 2.96 10.27
N ALA A 123 -0.52 2.89 10.80
CA ALA A 123 -0.22 3.37 12.14
C ALA A 123 -0.35 4.90 12.29
N ASP A 124 -0.28 5.65 11.20
CA ASP A 124 -0.42 7.11 11.14
C ASP A 124 -1.88 7.60 11.09
N GLY A 125 -2.87 6.68 11.11
CA GLY A 125 -4.29 6.97 10.98
C GLY A 125 -4.82 6.99 9.55
N GLY A 126 -3.96 6.69 8.56
CA GLY A 126 -4.33 6.36 7.20
C GLY A 126 -4.72 4.88 7.05
N PHE A 127 -4.61 4.36 5.84
CA PHE A 127 -4.80 2.95 5.56
C PHE A 127 -3.83 2.46 4.47
N TRP A 128 -3.34 1.23 4.62
CA TRP A 128 -2.46 0.58 3.64
C TRP A 128 -3.23 -0.13 2.52
N ILE A 129 -4.52 -0.48 2.76
CA ILE A 129 -5.41 -1.07 1.77
C ILE A 129 -6.86 -0.64 2.02
N LEU A 130 -7.59 -0.41 0.93
CA LEU A 130 -9.03 -0.35 0.88
C LEU A 130 -9.49 -1.35 -0.18
N ALA A 131 -10.27 -2.36 0.21
CA ALA A 131 -10.83 -3.35 -0.69
C ALA A 131 -12.37 -3.27 -0.68
N LEU A 132 -12.97 -3.33 -1.86
CA LEU A 132 -14.40 -3.18 -2.08
C LEU A 132 -14.94 -4.34 -2.92
N SER A 133 -16.12 -4.82 -2.60
CA SER A 133 -16.89 -5.66 -3.52
C SER A 133 -17.21 -4.89 -4.81
N ALA A 134 -17.54 -5.61 -5.89
CA ALA A 134 -17.89 -4.98 -7.16
C ALA A 134 -19.07 -3.99 -7.03
N ALA A 135 -20.06 -4.31 -6.19
CA ALA A 135 -21.20 -3.44 -5.95
C ALA A 135 -20.77 -2.12 -5.30
N ARG A 136 -20.00 -2.20 -4.19
CA ARG A 136 -19.51 -1.02 -3.49
C ARG A 136 -18.53 -0.20 -4.31
N ALA A 137 -17.67 -0.85 -5.11
CA ALA A 137 -16.73 -0.17 -5.98
C ALA A 137 -17.40 0.73 -7.03
N ARG A 138 -18.58 0.33 -7.52
CA ARG A 138 -19.37 1.14 -8.49
C ARG A 138 -19.95 2.41 -7.88
N SER A 139 -20.35 2.37 -6.61
CA SER A 139 -21.03 3.48 -5.92
C SER A 139 -20.13 4.23 -4.94
N VAL A 140 -18.85 3.86 -4.81
CA VAL A 140 -17.96 4.45 -3.81
C VAL A 140 -17.91 5.96 -3.90
N GLY A 141 -18.02 6.63 -2.75
CA GLY A 141 -17.81 8.06 -2.55
C GLY A 141 -16.89 8.29 -1.35
N PHE A 142 -16.27 9.44 -1.31
CA PHE A 142 -15.34 9.83 -0.24
C PHE A 142 -15.62 11.24 0.26
N GLU A 143 -16.89 11.61 0.29
CA GLU A 143 -17.35 12.91 0.78
C GLU A 143 -17.00 13.04 2.27
N GLY A 144 -16.45 14.18 2.65
CA GLY A 144 -16.09 14.50 4.04
C GLY A 144 -14.82 13.83 4.57
N VAL A 145 -14.11 13.04 3.77
CA VAL A 145 -12.84 12.41 4.20
C VAL A 145 -11.71 13.44 4.27
N ARG A 146 -11.13 13.58 5.46
CA ARG A 146 -9.98 14.45 5.73
C ARG A 146 -8.68 13.75 5.34
N TRP A 147 -8.36 13.79 4.06
CA TRP A 147 -7.16 13.16 3.51
C TRP A 147 -5.86 13.70 4.11
N SER A 148 -4.85 12.84 4.19
CA SER A 148 -3.51 13.17 4.72
C SER A 148 -3.52 13.62 6.18
N THR A 149 -4.49 13.16 6.96
CA THR A 149 -4.58 13.36 8.41
C THR A 149 -4.73 12.03 9.14
N ALA A 150 -4.55 12.04 10.47
CA ALA A 150 -4.78 10.87 11.32
C ALA A 150 -6.25 10.39 11.33
N HIS A 151 -7.16 11.11 10.71
CA HIS A 151 -8.59 10.77 10.63
C HIS A 151 -8.96 10.05 9.33
N ALA A 152 -8.07 9.97 8.34
CA ALA A 152 -8.39 9.48 7.00
C ALA A 152 -9.01 8.08 6.98
N CYS A 153 -8.51 7.15 7.79
CA CYS A 153 -9.07 5.80 7.90
C CYS A 153 -10.49 5.81 8.49
N ALA A 154 -10.70 6.53 9.60
CA ALA A 154 -12.00 6.61 10.27
C ALA A 154 -13.05 7.31 9.39
N ASP A 155 -12.68 8.42 8.77
CA ASP A 155 -13.55 9.16 7.86
C ASP A 155 -13.93 8.32 6.63
N THR A 156 -12.96 7.52 6.11
CA THR A 156 -13.24 6.61 4.99
C THR A 156 -14.26 5.53 5.38
N VAL A 157 -14.13 4.94 6.57
CA VAL A 157 -15.12 3.97 7.08
C VAL A 157 -16.51 4.62 7.18
N THR A 158 -16.58 5.83 7.70
CA THR A 158 -17.84 6.59 7.80
C THR A 158 -18.43 6.89 6.42
N ALA A 159 -17.63 7.36 5.47
CA ALA A 159 -18.08 7.69 4.12
C ALA A 159 -18.57 6.46 3.34
N LEU A 160 -17.93 5.30 3.56
CA LEU A 160 -18.39 4.05 2.95
C LEU A 160 -19.77 3.60 3.49
N GLY A 161 -20.08 3.87 4.75
CA GLY A 161 -21.30 3.39 5.40
C GLY A 161 -21.39 1.86 5.46
N GLY A 162 -22.35 1.35 6.23
CA GLY A 162 -22.59 -0.09 6.40
C GLY A 162 -21.39 -0.84 6.97
N GLU A 163 -21.34 -2.15 6.76
CA GLU A 163 -20.30 -3.00 7.32
C GLU A 163 -18.97 -2.84 6.54
N VAL A 164 -17.88 -2.62 7.30
CA VAL A 164 -16.50 -2.54 6.78
C VAL A 164 -15.62 -3.41 7.67
N ALA A 165 -15.12 -4.51 7.13
CA ALA A 165 -14.19 -5.39 7.84
C ALA A 165 -12.87 -4.67 8.11
N ARG A 166 -12.41 -4.68 9.36
CA ARG A 166 -11.13 -4.12 9.76
C ARG A 166 -10.05 -5.19 9.75
N LEU A 167 -8.98 -4.95 8.99
CA LEU A 167 -7.82 -5.82 8.91
C LEU A 167 -6.77 -5.41 9.95
N GLU A 168 -5.67 -6.13 10.00
CA GLU A 168 -4.52 -5.81 10.84
C GLU A 168 -3.92 -4.44 10.50
N THR A 169 -3.35 -3.77 11.51
CA THR A 169 -2.64 -2.51 11.31
C THR A 169 -1.21 -2.79 10.84
N LEU A 170 -0.78 -2.17 9.76
CA LEU A 170 0.61 -2.19 9.32
C LEU A 170 1.30 -0.86 9.64
N ILE A 171 2.63 -0.92 9.73
CA ILE A 171 3.47 0.27 9.83
C ILE A 171 3.67 0.81 8.41
N ASP A 172 3.31 2.07 8.21
CA ASP A 172 3.77 2.82 7.05
C ASP A 172 4.93 3.74 7.45
N ILE A 173 5.94 3.83 6.60
CA ILE A 173 7.18 4.54 6.92
C ILE A 173 7.12 5.95 6.37
N ASP A 174 6.62 6.89 7.16
CA ASP A 174 6.53 8.30 6.81
C ASP A 174 7.48 9.21 7.59
N ASP A 175 8.03 8.72 8.71
CA ASP A 175 8.99 9.42 9.56
C ASP A 175 10.04 8.46 10.14
N GLN A 176 10.99 9.01 10.90
CA GLN A 176 12.06 8.22 11.50
C GLN A 176 11.58 7.29 12.61
N ALA A 177 10.54 7.65 13.35
CA ALA A 177 9.99 6.80 14.40
C ALA A 177 9.39 5.52 13.81
N ALA A 178 8.58 5.64 12.74
CA ALA A 178 8.02 4.52 12.00
C ALA A 178 9.12 3.64 11.37
N LEU A 179 10.17 4.26 10.79
CA LEU A 179 11.32 3.52 10.24
C LEU A 179 12.04 2.72 11.32
N THR A 180 12.26 3.32 12.50
CA THR A 180 12.92 2.66 13.64
C THR A 180 12.08 1.49 14.15
N ALA A 181 10.77 1.70 14.33
CA ALA A 181 9.84 0.66 14.76
C ALA A 181 9.80 -0.50 13.78
N TRP A 182 9.73 -0.22 12.48
CA TRP A 182 9.76 -1.25 11.45
C TRP A 182 11.08 -2.05 11.46
N ARG A 183 12.22 -1.38 11.54
CA ARG A 183 13.55 -2.03 11.64
C ARG A 183 13.66 -2.94 12.85
N ALA A 184 13.14 -2.53 14.01
CA ALA A 184 13.13 -3.34 15.22
C ALA A 184 12.31 -4.63 15.03
N ARG A 185 11.11 -4.52 14.44
CA ARG A 185 10.26 -5.69 14.11
C ARG A 185 10.94 -6.63 13.10
N ALA A 186 11.59 -6.09 12.08
CA ALA A 186 12.28 -6.89 11.07
C ALA A 186 13.46 -7.70 11.65
N ARG A 187 14.19 -7.14 12.63
CA ARG A 187 15.25 -7.85 13.35
C ARG A 187 14.68 -8.99 14.22
N GLY A 188 13.59 -8.75 14.93
CA GLY A 188 12.92 -9.77 15.73
C GLY A 188 12.41 -10.97 14.93
N ARG A 189 11.96 -10.73 13.67
CA ARG A 189 11.54 -11.82 12.76
C ARG A 189 12.69 -12.69 12.24
N ARG A 190 13.94 -12.18 12.21
CA ARG A 190 15.10 -12.92 11.72
C ARG A 190 15.73 -13.87 12.74
N GLY A 191 15.30 -13.88 14.02
CA GLY A 191 15.81 -14.74 15.08
C GLY A 191 17.32 -14.62 15.30
N PRO A 192 17.87 -14.95 16.48
CA PRO A 192 19.31 -15.08 16.66
C PRO A 192 19.78 -16.42 16.04
N GLY A 193 20.13 -16.43 14.72
CA GLY A 193 20.57 -17.71 14.15
C GLY A 193 20.81 -17.82 12.65
N ALA A 194 20.94 -16.74 11.89
CA ALA A 194 21.42 -16.81 10.52
C ALA A 194 22.72 -16.01 10.37
N GLY A 195 23.78 -16.50 10.98
CA GLY A 195 25.15 -16.11 10.64
C GLY A 195 25.49 -16.56 9.22
N PRO A 196 26.39 -15.84 8.48
CA PRO A 196 26.81 -16.26 7.16
C PRO A 196 27.41 -17.67 7.26
N GLY A 197 26.85 -18.61 6.47
CA GLY A 197 27.37 -19.98 6.41
C GLY A 197 28.87 -19.98 6.11
N ARG A 198 29.63 -20.63 6.96
CA ARG A 198 31.03 -20.94 6.70
C ARG A 198 31.14 -21.60 5.33
N PRO A 199 32.07 -21.19 4.48
CA PRO A 199 32.35 -21.93 3.27
C PRO A 199 32.81 -23.34 3.65
N ALA A 200 32.22 -24.36 3.03
CA ALA A 200 32.62 -25.74 3.20
C ALA A 200 34.07 -25.90 2.76
N GLU A 201 34.96 -26.32 3.69
CA GLU A 201 36.28 -26.77 3.38
C GLU A 201 36.17 -27.99 2.45
N ARG A 202 36.77 -27.90 1.28
CA ARG A 202 36.95 -29.07 0.39
C ARG A 202 37.95 -30.02 1.06
N PRO A 203 37.63 -31.31 1.19
CA PRO A 203 38.66 -32.30 1.58
C PRO A 203 39.68 -32.43 0.45
N GLY A 204 40.93 -32.12 0.80
CA GLY A 204 42.07 -32.43 -0.08
C GLY A 204 42.28 -33.93 -0.15
N GLY A 205 42.50 -34.40 -1.36
CA GLY A 205 43.00 -35.71 -1.73
C GLY A 205 43.96 -35.55 -2.88
#